data_b0b74dd1dce17f8cb7c7d3bc1e891013
#
_entry.id   b0b74dd1dce17f8cb7c7d3bc1e891013
#
_cell.length_a   1.000
_cell.length_b   1.000
_cell.length_c   1.000
_cell.angle_alpha   90.00
_cell.angle_beta   90.00
_cell.angle_gamma   90.00
#
_symmetry.space_group_name_H-M   'P 1'
#
loop_
_entity.id
_entity.type
_entity.pdbx_description
1 polymer ?
#
loop_
_entity_poly.entity_id
_entity_poly.type
_entity_poly.pdbx_seq_one_letter_code
_entity_poly.pdbx_strand_id
1 'polypeptide(L)'
;GMHTTKVVVGEGKFALEAQLTVTPRGMAVYACSPEFAHLGATAQAIPRPEPGRTATVSILAVPCHRDEIPAHDIAAALATRFGVPVVASTGFHVEQASGDDLQRVLDTTKELIAALVGAAARILRASWDEGGAGAEVVAVDAATGEALGPVDRIDAHTGEGILHQAFLTLLVEGRGEDARLLLCRRSPLKRLWGGVLADSCAGHP
;
A
#
# COMPACT_ATOMS: atom_id res chain seq x y z
N GLY A 1 0.53 -10.62 -10.53
CA GLY A 1 0.69 -11.89 -9.83
C GLY A 1 0.39 -11.77 -8.33
N MET A 2 0.64 -12.79 -7.58
CA MET A 2 0.55 -12.85 -6.12
C MET A 2 1.97 -12.97 -5.57
N HIS A 3 2.32 -12.11 -4.62
CA HIS A 3 3.63 -12.09 -3.98
C HIS A 3 3.48 -12.26 -2.48
N THR A 4 4.27 -13.13 -1.89
CA THR A 4 4.23 -13.43 -0.46
C THR A 4 5.59 -13.19 0.16
N THR A 5 5.62 -12.56 1.33
CA THR A 5 6.84 -12.31 2.11
C THR A 5 6.56 -12.48 3.60
N LYS A 6 7.62 -12.74 4.36
CA LYS A 6 7.59 -12.82 5.82
C LYS A 6 8.19 -11.55 6.41
N VAL A 7 7.55 -11.05 7.47
CA VAL A 7 8.01 -9.90 8.26
C VAL A 7 8.12 -10.33 9.71
N VAL A 8 9.21 -9.96 10.37
CA VAL A 8 9.45 -10.26 11.79
C VAL A 8 9.88 -8.99 12.49
N VAL A 9 9.29 -8.72 13.65
CA VAL A 9 9.63 -7.58 14.52
C VAL A 9 9.64 -8.02 15.97
N GLY A 10 10.26 -7.21 16.84
CA GLY A 10 10.35 -7.47 18.27
C GLY A 10 11.31 -8.63 18.60
N GLU A 11 11.47 -8.87 19.89
CA GLU A 11 12.39 -9.86 20.42
C GLU A 11 11.77 -10.65 21.57
N GLY A 12 12.26 -11.90 21.76
CA GLY A 12 11.86 -12.76 22.87
C GLY A 12 10.33 -13.01 22.86
N LYS A 13 9.71 -12.91 24.02
CA LYS A 13 8.27 -13.14 24.19
C LYS A 13 7.40 -12.11 23.48
N PHE A 14 7.96 -10.99 23.02
CA PHE A 14 7.27 -9.95 22.26
C PHE A 14 7.52 -10.04 20.75
N ALA A 15 8.28 -11.03 20.30
CA ALA A 15 8.47 -11.24 18.87
C ALA A 15 7.13 -11.46 18.18
N LEU A 16 6.92 -10.79 17.06
CA LEU A 16 5.79 -10.98 16.18
C LEU A 16 6.29 -11.32 14.79
N GLU A 17 5.66 -12.30 14.17
CA GLU A 17 5.90 -12.61 12.77
C GLU A 17 4.60 -12.48 11.97
N ALA A 18 4.72 -12.07 10.73
CA ALA A 18 3.59 -11.98 9.82
C ALA A 18 3.95 -12.50 8.45
N GLN A 19 3.03 -13.21 7.84
CA GLN A 19 3.04 -13.51 6.43
C GLN A 19 2.15 -12.50 5.71
N LEU A 20 2.74 -11.77 4.77
CA LEU A 20 2.06 -10.79 3.94
C LEU A 20 1.95 -11.32 2.51
N THR A 21 0.75 -11.41 2.01
CA THR A 21 0.47 -11.69 0.60
C THR A 21 -0.12 -10.45 -0.06
N VAL A 22 0.51 -10.02 -1.14
CA VAL A 22 0.11 -8.83 -1.91
C VAL A 22 -0.34 -9.27 -3.30
N THR A 23 -1.50 -8.80 -3.70
CA THR A 23 -2.03 -8.90 -5.06
C THR A 23 -2.33 -7.51 -5.60
N PRO A 24 -2.54 -7.34 -6.92
CA PRO A 24 -2.90 -6.03 -7.48
C PRO A 24 -4.21 -5.43 -6.93
N ARG A 25 -5.06 -6.23 -6.32
CA ARG A 25 -6.41 -5.82 -5.88
C ARG A 25 -6.76 -6.14 -4.44
N GLY A 26 -5.76 -6.53 -3.63
CA GLY A 26 -6.00 -6.82 -2.24
C GLY A 26 -4.78 -7.42 -1.55
N MET A 27 -4.82 -7.45 -0.23
CA MET A 27 -3.76 -8.01 0.60
C MET A 27 -4.33 -8.95 1.65
N ALA A 28 -3.52 -9.94 2.04
CA ALA A 28 -3.81 -10.81 3.16
C ALA A 28 -2.62 -10.85 4.10
N VAL A 29 -2.89 -10.76 5.40
CA VAL A 29 -1.90 -10.85 6.47
C VAL A 29 -2.33 -11.92 7.45
N TYR A 30 -1.41 -12.79 7.83
CA TYR A 30 -1.51 -13.58 9.05
C TYR A 30 -0.34 -13.21 9.95
N ALA A 31 -0.63 -12.73 11.16
CA ALA A 31 0.37 -12.30 12.12
C ALA A 31 0.17 -13.03 13.46
N CYS A 32 1.25 -13.50 14.05
CA CYS A 32 1.18 -14.23 15.30
C CYS A 32 2.44 -14.08 16.16
N SER A 33 2.32 -14.49 17.42
CA SER A 33 3.48 -14.80 18.27
C SER A 33 4.05 -16.14 17.81
N PRO A 34 5.34 -16.25 17.44
CA PRO A 34 5.87 -17.45 16.79
C PRO A 34 5.71 -18.75 17.58
N GLU A 35 5.89 -18.69 18.90
CA GLU A 35 5.81 -19.86 19.78
C GLU A 35 4.37 -20.27 20.11
N PHE A 36 3.41 -19.37 19.98
CA PHE A 36 2.00 -19.57 20.34
C PHE A 36 1.08 -19.20 19.17
N ALA A 37 1.46 -19.60 17.98
CA ALA A 37 0.70 -19.29 16.78
C ALA A 37 -0.73 -19.86 16.88
N HIS A 38 -1.72 -18.98 16.76
CA HIS A 38 -3.13 -19.35 16.79
C HIS A 38 -3.95 -18.32 16.01
N LEU A 39 -5.23 -18.58 15.84
CA LEU A 39 -6.18 -17.65 15.23
C LEU A 39 -7.05 -17.06 16.32
N GLY A 40 -6.82 -15.80 16.69
CA GLY A 40 -7.55 -15.08 17.72
C GLY A 40 -8.64 -14.15 17.16
N ALA A 41 -8.32 -13.44 16.08
CA ALA A 41 -9.28 -12.59 15.39
C ALA A 41 -8.94 -12.43 13.91
N THR A 42 -9.96 -12.11 13.11
CA THR A 42 -9.79 -11.73 11.71
C THR A 42 -10.54 -10.44 11.46
N ALA A 43 -9.88 -9.48 10.82
CA ALA A 43 -10.45 -8.22 10.39
C ALA A 43 -10.40 -8.10 8.87
N GLN A 44 -11.47 -7.61 8.25
CA GLN A 44 -11.51 -7.24 6.86
C GLN A 44 -11.73 -5.74 6.75
N ALA A 45 -10.80 -5.05 6.10
CA ALA A 45 -10.86 -3.61 5.87
C ALA A 45 -11.14 -3.31 4.40
N ILE A 46 -12.10 -2.43 4.17
CA ILE A 46 -12.48 -1.94 2.84
C ILE A 46 -12.11 -0.46 2.76
N PRO A 47 -11.27 -0.03 1.80
CA PRO A 47 -10.89 1.36 1.68
C PRO A 47 -12.11 2.23 1.32
N ARG A 48 -12.10 3.46 1.82
CA ARG A 48 -13.11 4.47 1.48
C ARG A 48 -12.67 5.24 0.24
N PRO A 49 -13.60 5.56 -0.67
CA PRO A 49 -13.26 6.33 -1.87
C PRO A 49 -12.96 7.80 -1.57
N GLU A 50 -13.48 8.34 -0.45
CA GLU A 50 -13.27 9.74 -0.08
C GLU A 50 -11.87 9.97 0.47
N PRO A 51 -11.18 11.03 0.00
CA PRO A 51 -9.85 11.38 0.51
C PRO A 51 -9.84 11.63 2.03
N GLY A 52 -8.79 11.17 2.71
CA GLY A 52 -8.60 11.37 4.16
C GLY A 52 -9.50 10.51 5.06
N ARG A 53 -10.32 9.63 4.50
CA ARG A 53 -11.12 8.67 5.28
C ARG A 53 -10.33 7.40 5.56
N THR A 54 -10.42 6.93 6.79
CA THR A 54 -9.94 5.60 7.17
C THR A 54 -10.83 4.50 6.58
N ALA A 55 -10.26 3.33 6.32
CA ALA A 55 -11.02 2.17 5.85
C ALA A 55 -12.16 1.79 6.80
N THR A 56 -13.23 1.24 6.27
CA THR A 56 -14.27 0.57 7.07
C THR A 56 -13.79 -0.84 7.41
N VAL A 57 -13.92 -1.24 8.67
CA VAL A 57 -13.42 -2.53 9.15
C VAL A 57 -14.54 -3.35 9.78
N SER A 58 -14.61 -4.62 9.41
CA SER A 58 -15.41 -5.65 10.08
C SER A 58 -14.50 -6.66 10.75
N ILE A 59 -14.87 -7.10 11.95
CA ILE A 59 -14.03 -7.99 12.76
C ILE A 59 -14.85 -9.21 13.18
N LEU A 60 -14.19 -10.36 13.13
CA LEU A 60 -14.67 -11.61 13.72
C LEU A 60 -13.62 -12.10 14.70
N ALA A 61 -13.95 -12.08 15.98
CA ALA A 61 -13.07 -12.53 17.07
C ALA A 61 -13.43 -13.92 17.57
N VAL A 62 -12.43 -14.70 17.91
CA VAL A 62 -12.59 -15.96 18.63
C VAL A 62 -12.86 -15.64 20.10
N PRO A 63 -13.86 -16.26 20.75
CA PRO A 63 -14.18 -16.01 22.15
C PRO A 63 -12.95 -16.16 23.08
N CYS A 64 -12.85 -15.29 24.06
CA CYS A 64 -11.77 -15.23 25.04
C CYS A 64 -10.38 -14.79 24.51
N HIS A 65 -10.31 -14.29 23.27
CA HIS A 65 -9.13 -13.67 22.70
C HIS A 65 -9.32 -12.15 22.61
N ARG A 66 -8.22 -11.41 22.62
CA ARG A 66 -8.20 -9.93 22.49
C ARG A 66 -7.39 -9.48 21.28
N ASP A 67 -7.37 -10.31 20.25
CA ASP A 67 -6.62 -10.08 19.00
C ASP A 67 -7.36 -9.15 18.04
N GLU A 68 -8.57 -8.70 18.37
CA GLU A 68 -9.38 -7.82 17.55
C GLU A 68 -8.72 -6.46 17.30
N ILE A 69 -7.98 -5.93 18.28
CA ILE A 69 -7.30 -4.63 18.15
C ILE A 69 -6.15 -4.73 17.13
N PRO A 70 -5.18 -5.63 17.26
CA PRO A 70 -4.11 -5.76 16.28
C PRO A 70 -4.64 -6.18 14.89
N ALA A 71 -5.66 -7.03 14.80
CA ALA A 71 -6.25 -7.39 13.52
C ALA A 71 -6.87 -6.16 12.82
N HIS A 72 -7.65 -5.36 13.58
CA HIS A 72 -8.21 -4.10 13.11
C HIS A 72 -7.12 -3.15 12.60
N ASP A 73 -6.12 -2.89 13.44
CA ASP A 73 -5.12 -1.86 13.16
C ASP A 73 -4.25 -2.23 11.94
N ILE A 74 -3.87 -3.48 11.80
CA ILE A 74 -3.13 -3.97 10.63
C ILE A 74 -3.98 -3.82 9.37
N ALA A 75 -5.21 -4.33 9.38
CA ALA A 75 -6.10 -4.28 8.22
C ALA A 75 -6.43 -2.84 7.81
N ALA A 76 -6.79 -1.99 8.78
CA ALA A 76 -7.14 -0.59 8.55
C ALA A 76 -5.95 0.21 7.99
N ALA A 77 -4.76 0.04 8.57
CA ALA A 77 -3.57 0.77 8.14
C ALA A 77 -3.19 0.43 6.68
N LEU A 78 -3.14 -0.85 6.34
CA LEU A 78 -2.81 -1.29 4.98
C LEU A 78 -3.88 -0.89 3.97
N ALA A 79 -5.17 -1.08 4.29
CA ALA A 79 -6.27 -0.72 3.38
C ALA A 79 -6.32 0.80 3.14
N THR A 80 -6.16 1.61 4.18
CA THR A 80 -6.13 3.07 4.06
C THR A 80 -4.92 3.55 3.25
N ARG A 81 -3.75 2.94 3.51
CA ARG A 81 -2.49 3.35 2.86
C ARG A 81 -2.44 3.00 1.37
N PHE A 82 -2.96 1.83 1.00
CA PHE A 82 -2.82 1.30 -0.36
C PHE A 82 -4.10 1.34 -1.19
N GLY A 83 -5.23 1.71 -0.61
CA GLY A 83 -6.49 1.84 -1.32
C GLY A 83 -7.04 0.52 -1.87
N VAL A 84 -6.74 -0.60 -1.23
CA VAL A 84 -7.19 -1.95 -1.60
C VAL A 84 -7.83 -2.67 -0.40
N PRO A 85 -8.75 -3.60 -0.62
CA PRO A 85 -9.25 -4.45 0.47
C PRO A 85 -8.12 -5.25 1.13
N VAL A 86 -8.18 -5.37 2.44
CA VAL A 86 -7.19 -6.11 3.24
C VAL A 86 -7.90 -7.03 4.22
N VAL A 87 -7.46 -8.27 4.31
CA VAL A 87 -7.80 -9.16 5.41
C VAL A 87 -6.56 -9.35 6.29
N ALA A 88 -6.73 -9.22 7.60
CA ALA A 88 -5.69 -9.49 8.59
C ALA A 88 -6.21 -10.43 9.67
N SER A 89 -5.53 -11.55 9.87
CA SER A 89 -5.78 -12.48 10.95
C SER A 89 -4.64 -12.42 11.95
N THR A 90 -4.95 -12.39 13.23
CA THR A 90 -3.96 -12.26 14.30
C THR A 90 -4.14 -13.30 15.39
N GLY A 91 -3.02 -13.70 15.99
CA GLY A 91 -2.97 -14.57 17.14
C GLY A 91 -1.75 -14.22 17.99
N PHE A 92 -1.88 -13.16 18.81
CA PHE A 92 -0.80 -12.70 19.68
C PHE A 92 -1.00 -13.25 21.08
N HIS A 93 0.10 -13.73 21.67
CA HIS A 93 0.07 -14.28 23.01
C HIS A 93 1.31 -13.88 23.80
N VAL A 94 1.09 -13.35 25.00
CA VAL A 94 2.12 -13.15 26.02
C VAL A 94 1.61 -13.79 27.30
N GLU A 95 2.32 -14.81 27.75
CA GLU A 95 1.94 -15.57 28.94
C GLU A 95 2.02 -14.70 30.20
N GLN A 96 1.00 -14.71 31.04
CA GLN A 96 0.90 -13.92 32.29
C GLN A 96 1.26 -12.44 32.12
N ALA A 97 0.75 -11.81 31.05
CA ALA A 97 1.09 -10.44 30.68
C ALA A 97 0.77 -9.45 31.79
N SER A 98 1.75 -8.63 32.16
CA SER A 98 1.57 -7.44 32.99
C SER A 98 1.03 -6.27 32.19
N GLY A 99 0.70 -5.15 32.88
CA GLY A 99 0.30 -3.91 32.18
C GLY A 99 1.39 -3.36 31.26
N ASP A 100 2.66 -3.45 31.67
CA ASP A 100 3.82 -3.04 30.87
C ASP A 100 4.01 -3.96 29.66
N ASP A 101 3.77 -5.26 29.82
CA ASP A 101 3.79 -6.22 28.72
C ASP A 101 2.74 -5.90 27.67
N LEU A 102 1.54 -5.51 28.08
CA LEU A 102 0.47 -5.11 27.15
C LEU A 102 0.86 -3.86 26.35
N GLN A 103 1.48 -2.87 27.00
CA GLN A 103 1.99 -1.68 26.31
C GLN A 103 3.08 -2.07 25.31
N ARG A 104 3.98 -2.99 25.68
CA ARG A 104 5.03 -3.48 24.79
C ARG A 104 4.46 -4.20 23.56
N VAL A 105 3.39 -4.99 23.72
CA VAL A 105 2.67 -5.65 22.60
C VAL A 105 2.08 -4.60 21.66
N LEU A 106 1.47 -3.54 22.20
CA LEU A 106 0.93 -2.45 21.38
C LEU A 106 2.03 -1.73 20.59
N ASP A 107 3.18 -1.47 21.19
CA ASP A 107 4.30 -0.82 20.52
C ASP A 107 4.92 -1.72 19.45
N THR A 108 5.11 -3.01 19.74
CA THR A 108 5.57 -4.00 18.75
C THR A 108 4.58 -4.16 17.60
N THR A 109 3.28 -4.05 17.86
CA THR A 109 2.25 -4.05 16.80
C THR A 109 2.40 -2.86 15.86
N LYS A 110 2.73 -1.67 16.38
CA LYS A 110 3.03 -0.49 15.54
C LYS A 110 4.28 -0.70 14.68
N GLU A 111 5.32 -1.31 15.26
CA GLU A 111 6.53 -1.68 14.51
C GLU A 111 6.19 -2.69 13.39
N LEU A 112 5.35 -3.68 13.69
CA LEU A 112 4.89 -4.65 12.69
C LEU A 112 4.12 -3.98 11.55
N ILE A 113 3.20 -3.06 11.86
CA ILE A 113 2.44 -2.30 10.85
C ILE A 113 3.39 -1.51 9.95
N ALA A 114 4.36 -0.79 10.52
CA ALA A 114 5.35 -0.04 9.75
C ALA A 114 6.17 -0.95 8.81
N ALA A 115 6.59 -2.11 9.32
CA ALA A 115 7.33 -3.10 8.54
C ALA A 115 6.49 -3.73 7.42
N LEU A 116 5.20 -4.03 7.68
CA LEU A 116 4.25 -4.53 6.68
C LEU A 116 3.98 -3.50 5.59
N VAL A 117 3.79 -2.22 5.95
CA VAL A 117 3.64 -1.12 4.99
C VAL A 117 4.87 -1.01 4.10
N GLY A 118 6.07 -1.06 4.69
CA GLY A 118 7.32 -1.04 3.93
C GLY A 118 7.48 -2.24 2.99
N ALA A 119 7.12 -3.45 3.46
CA ALA A 119 7.17 -4.65 2.64
C ALA A 119 6.17 -4.62 1.47
N ALA A 120 4.93 -4.21 1.73
CA ALA A 120 3.90 -4.05 0.70
C ALA A 120 4.31 -3.02 -0.34
N ALA A 121 4.86 -1.89 0.09
CA ALA A 121 5.35 -0.85 -0.82
C ALA A 121 6.47 -1.35 -1.72
N ARG A 122 7.42 -2.12 -1.18
CA ARG A 122 8.50 -2.74 -1.99
C ARG A 122 7.96 -3.73 -3.02
N ILE A 123 7.03 -4.59 -2.63
CA ILE A 123 6.42 -5.58 -3.54
C ILE A 123 5.65 -4.89 -4.65
N LEU A 124 4.82 -3.89 -4.32
CA LEU A 124 4.05 -3.14 -5.30
C LEU A 124 4.97 -2.34 -6.24
N ARG A 125 6.06 -1.78 -5.71
CA ARG A 125 7.08 -1.10 -6.50
C ARG A 125 7.76 -2.07 -7.48
N ALA A 126 8.22 -3.23 -7.01
CA ALA A 126 8.84 -4.25 -7.85
C ALA A 126 7.89 -4.77 -8.95
N SER A 127 6.59 -4.95 -8.64
CA SER A 127 5.60 -5.35 -9.65
C SER A 127 5.31 -4.25 -10.70
N TRP A 128 5.64 -3.00 -10.40
CA TRP A 128 5.61 -1.90 -11.37
C TRP A 128 6.86 -1.87 -12.23
N ASP A 129 7.99 -2.27 -11.66
CA ASP A 129 9.27 -2.37 -12.34
C ASP A 129 9.31 -3.57 -13.31
N GLU A 130 8.54 -4.64 -13.07
CA GLU A 130 8.36 -5.75 -14.04
C GLU A 130 7.68 -5.30 -15.35
N GLY A 131 6.95 -4.18 -15.33
CA GLY A 131 6.43 -3.50 -16.52
C GLY A 131 7.33 -2.39 -17.06
N GLY A 132 8.51 -2.15 -16.45
CA GLY A 132 9.37 -1.02 -16.75
C GLY A 132 10.65 -0.98 -15.89
N ALA A 133 11.25 -2.15 -15.59
CA ALA A 133 12.53 -2.20 -14.90
C ALA A 133 13.56 -1.37 -15.69
N GLY A 134 14.13 -0.34 -15.04
CA GLY A 134 14.99 0.62 -15.67
C GLY A 134 14.24 1.64 -16.53
N ALA A 135 12.97 1.89 -16.26
CA ALA A 135 12.26 2.98 -16.92
C ALA A 135 12.91 4.31 -16.55
N GLU A 136 13.68 4.81 -17.46
CA GLU A 136 14.25 6.14 -17.42
C GLU A 136 13.24 7.14 -17.97
N VAL A 137 13.36 8.37 -17.53
CA VAL A 137 12.69 9.53 -18.12
C VAL A 137 13.74 10.54 -18.53
N VAL A 138 13.46 11.37 -19.50
CA VAL A 138 14.42 12.36 -19.98
C VAL A 138 14.28 13.64 -19.17
N ALA A 139 15.27 13.94 -18.33
CA ALA A 139 15.33 15.20 -17.61
C ALA A 139 15.48 16.37 -18.60
N VAL A 140 14.87 17.50 -18.26
CA VAL A 140 14.94 18.71 -19.10
C VAL A 140 15.33 19.92 -18.27
N ASP A 141 16.02 20.86 -18.91
CA ASP A 141 16.31 22.16 -18.34
C ASP A 141 15.00 22.98 -18.20
N ALA A 142 14.78 23.54 -17.01
CA ALA A 142 13.55 24.26 -16.71
C ALA A 142 13.37 25.59 -17.49
N ALA A 143 14.48 26.18 -17.94
CA ALA A 143 14.46 27.46 -18.66
C ALA A 143 14.38 27.28 -20.18
N THR A 144 15.08 26.25 -20.71
CA THR A 144 15.22 26.06 -22.15
C THR A 144 14.37 24.92 -22.69
N GLY A 145 13.98 23.97 -21.83
CA GLY A 145 13.32 22.72 -22.24
C GLY A 145 14.26 21.70 -22.91
N GLU A 146 15.57 21.99 -22.97
CA GLU A 146 16.53 21.10 -23.58
C GLU A 146 16.71 19.81 -22.77
N ALA A 147 16.88 18.68 -23.45
CA ALA A 147 17.11 17.40 -22.83
C ALA A 147 18.48 17.36 -22.11
N LEU A 148 18.47 17.03 -20.84
CA LEU A 148 19.66 16.90 -20.00
C LEU A 148 20.17 15.46 -19.93
N GLY A 149 19.36 14.49 -20.36
CA GLY A 149 19.69 13.07 -20.37
C GLY A 149 18.77 12.21 -19.53
N PRO A 150 19.00 10.89 -19.51
CA PRO A 150 18.15 9.95 -18.78
C PRO A 150 18.35 10.05 -17.27
N VAL A 151 17.26 9.94 -16.52
CA VAL A 151 17.23 9.83 -15.05
C VAL A 151 16.27 8.72 -14.67
N ASP A 152 16.53 8.07 -13.54
CA ASP A 152 15.62 7.05 -13.02
C ASP A 152 14.24 7.66 -12.79
N ARG A 153 13.21 6.97 -13.28
CA ARG A 153 11.82 7.44 -13.19
C ARG A 153 11.34 7.64 -11.76
N ILE A 154 11.87 6.85 -10.83
CA ILE A 154 11.46 6.93 -9.44
C ILE A 154 12.10 8.16 -8.80
N ASP A 155 13.37 8.41 -9.07
CA ASP A 155 14.08 9.58 -8.59
C ASP A 155 13.45 10.86 -9.16
N ALA A 156 13.03 10.83 -10.43
CA ALA A 156 12.32 11.94 -11.05
C ALA A 156 10.96 12.26 -10.40
N HIS A 157 10.34 11.30 -9.68
CA HIS A 157 9.01 11.46 -9.05
C HIS A 157 9.06 11.45 -7.51
N THR A 158 10.23 11.52 -6.89
CA THR A 158 10.40 11.51 -5.43
C THR A 158 11.12 12.77 -4.95
N GLY A 159 10.99 13.08 -3.67
CA GLY A 159 11.56 14.30 -3.09
C GLY A 159 10.99 15.56 -3.72
N GLU A 160 11.85 16.48 -4.13
CA GLU A 160 11.47 17.71 -4.87
C GLU A 160 11.11 17.42 -6.34
N GLY A 161 11.40 16.20 -6.81
CA GLY A 161 11.21 15.78 -8.19
C GLY A 161 12.28 16.33 -9.15
N ILE A 162 12.32 15.75 -10.34
CA ILE A 162 13.18 16.22 -11.44
C ILE A 162 12.27 16.54 -12.61
N LEU A 163 12.39 17.75 -13.17
CA LEU A 163 11.63 18.13 -14.36
C LEU A 163 12.05 17.24 -15.52
N HIS A 164 11.08 16.61 -16.19
CA HIS A 164 11.33 15.64 -17.24
C HIS A 164 10.26 15.68 -18.31
N GLN A 165 10.55 15.09 -19.46
CA GLN A 165 9.61 15.00 -20.57
C GLN A 165 8.43 14.10 -20.22
N ALA A 166 7.24 14.55 -20.61
CA ALA A 166 6.01 13.77 -20.54
C ALA A 166 5.13 14.11 -21.75
N PHE A 167 4.24 13.19 -22.08
CA PHE A 167 3.18 13.46 -23.04
C PHE A 167 1.82 13.25 -22.43
N LEU A 168 0.84 13.94 -22.96
CA LEU A 168 -0.56 13.80 -22.60
C LEU A 168 -1.38 13.69 -23.89
N THR A 169 -2.23 12.68 -23.95
CA THR A 169 -3.16 12.48 -25.07
C THR A 169 -4.58 12.71 -24.58
N LEU A 170 -5.33 13.50 -25.30
CA LEU A 170 -6.75 13.72 -25.11
C LEU A 170 -7.50 13.15 -26.30
N LEU A 171 -8.38 12.18 -26.05
CA LEU A 171 -9.29 11.63 -27.08
C LEU A 171 -10.58 12.41 -27.02
N VAL A 172 -10.93 13.02 -28.14
CA VAL A 172 -12.15 13.81 -28.28
C VAL A 172 -13.06 13.17 -29.33
N GLU A 173 -14.29 12.88 -28.96
CA GLU A 173 -15.34 12.42 -29.84
C GLU A 173 -16.23 13.62 -30.21
N GLY A 174 -16.57 13.75 -31.49
CA GLY A 174 -17.40 14.86 -31.98
C GLY A 174 -16.63 16.14 -32.26
N ARG A 175 -17.37 17.23 -32.52
CA ARG A 175 -16.81 18.56 -32.82
C ARG A 175 -17.71 19.65 -32.27
N GLY A 176 -17.15 20.85 -32.06
CA GLY A 176 -17.87 22.04 -31.57
C GLY A 176 -18.49 21.80 -30.18
N GLU A 177 -19.70 22.21 -29.98
CA GLU A 177 -20.41 22.15 -28.69
C GLU A 177 -20.78 20.73 -28.29
N ASP A 178 -20.83 19.77 -29.22
CA ASP A 178 -21.09 18.36 -28.97
C ASP A 178 -19.82 17.55 -28.69
N ALA A 179 -18.66 18.17 -28.64
CA ALA A 179 -17.41 17.50 -28.38
C ALA A 179 -17.40 16.89 -26.97
N ARG A 180 -17.01 15.62 -26.88
CA ARG A 180 -16.89 14.86 -25.64
C ARG A 180 -15.45 14.43 -25.44
N LEU A 181 -14.93 14.64 -24.25
CA LEU A 181 -13.60 14.20 -23.86
C LEU A 181 -13.69 12.83 -23.18
N LEU A 182 -12.93 11.86 -23.68
CA LEU A 182 -12.76 10.58 -23.02
C LEU A 182 -11.79 10.73 -21.83
N LEU A 183 -12.28 10.53 -20.63
CA LEU A 183 -11.49 10.49 -19.42
C LEU A 183 -11.32 9.05 -18.95
N CYS A 184 -10.13 8.71 -18.51
CA CYS A 184 -9.84 7.42 -17.90
C CYS A 184 -9.82 7.54 -16.38
N ARG A 185 -10.41 6.57 -15.70
CA ARG A 185 -10.21 6.43 -14.25
C ARG A 185 -8.86 5.76 -14.01
N ARG A 186 -7.98 6.45 -13.33
CA ARG A 186 -6.67 5.91 -12.97
C ARG A 186 -6.84 4.66 -12.11
N SER A 187 -6.01 3.65 -12.35
CA SER A 187 -5.98 2.47 -11.50
C SER A 187 -5.84 2.89 -10.02
N PRO A 188 -6.64 2.33 -9.11
CA PRO A 188 -6.49 2.59 -7.67
C PRO A 188 -5.12 2.17 -7.12
N LEU A 189 -4.39 1.32 -7.87
CA LEU A 189 -3.03 0.88 -7.53
C LEU A 189 -1.94 1.90 -7.89
N LYS A 190 -2.28 3.00 -8.60
CA LYS A 190 -1.30 4.04 -8.89
C LYS A 190 -0.85 4.73 -7.61
N ARG A 191 0.45 4.93 -7.47
CA ARG A 191 1.07 5.57 -6.30
C ARG A 191 0.53 6.98 -6.02
N LEU A 192 0.28 7.74 -7.08
CA LEU A 192 -0.28 9.09 -7.01
C LEU A 192 -1.65 9.11 -7.67
N TRP A 193 -2.61 9.69 -6.97
CA TRP A 193 -3.98 9.91 -7.45
C TRP A 193 -4.67 8.67 -8.03
N GLY A 194 -4.55 7.53 -7.34
CA GLY A 194 -5.30 6.32 -7.68
C GLY A 194 -6.81 6.56 -7.60
N GLY A 195 -7.56 6.04 -8.58
CA GLY A 195 -9.01 6.16 -8.64
C GLY A 195 -9.55 7.50 -9.15
N VAL A 196 -8.72 8.53 -9.37
CA VAL A 196 -9.12 9.83 -9.91
C VAL A 196 -9.36 9.74 -11.41
N LEU A 197 -10.30 10.54 -11.92
CA LEU A 197 -10.44 10.75 -13.36
C LEU A 197 -9.25 11.59 -13.87
N ALA A 198 -8.67 11.15 -14.95
CA ALA A 198 -7.52 11.77 -15.58
C ALA A 198 -7.71 11.83 -17.10
N ASP A 199 -6.69 12.29 -17.79
CA ASP A 199 -6.60 12.30 -19.25
C ASP A 199 -6.91 10.94 -19.90
N SER A 200 -7.03 10.92 -21.21
CA SER A 200 -7.25 9.70 -21.98
C SER A 200 -6.03 8.77 -21.91
N CYS A 201 -4.83 9.36 -21.99
CA CYS A 201 -3.55 8.66 -21.83
C CYS A 201 -2.44 9.66 -21.52
N ALA A 202 -1.55 9.32 -20.61
CA ALA A 202 -0.32 10.05 -20.36
C ALA A 202 0.86 9.09 -20.12
N GLY A 203 2.06 9.53 -20.45
CA GLY A 203 3.27 8.75 -20.28
C GLY A 203 4.54 9.58 -20.42
N HIS A 204 5.65 8.88 -20.44
CA HIS A 204 6.97 9.45 -20.64
C HIS A 204 7.54 8.86 -21.90
N PRO A 205 8.15 9.64 -22.80
CA PRO A 205 8.81 9.14 -24.00
C PRO A 205 10.06 8.36 -23.66
#